data_225b85d5ac8f616625e461960434ea8c
#
_entry.id   225b85d5ac8f616625e461960434ea8c
#
_cell.length_a   1.000
_cell.length_b   1.000
_cell.length_c   1.000
_cell.angle_alpha   90.00
_cell.angle_beta   90.00
_cell.angle_gamma   90.00
#
_symmetry.space_group_name_H-M   'P 1'
#
loop_
_entity.id
_entity.type
_entity.pdbx_description
1 polymer ?
#
loop_
_entity_poly.entity_id
_entity_poly.type
_entity_poly.pdbx_seq_one_letter_code
_entity_poly.pdbx_strand_id
1 'polypeptide(L)'
;SWRVFKYLHLGQDTVIKMDEIIGIFDMETSTISKITRDCLAQAEKAEQVVNVSIELPKTFNLCRDTKSKSGKTVYISHISSSTLLKRSRFIENISNVNISQEDLD
;
A
#
# COMPACT_ATOMS: atom_id res chain seq x y z
N SER A 1 -6.39 -24.67 10.97
CA SER A 1 -6.84 -23.29 10.91
C SER A 1 -6.27 -22.56 9.70
N TRP A 2 -7.12 -21.85 9.03
CA TRP A 2 -6.79 -21.11 7.84
C TRP A 2 -6.34 -19.69 8.18
N ARG A 3 -5.30 -19.21 7.48
CA ARG A 3 -4.93 -17.79 7.51
C ARG A 3 -5.42 -17.14 6.22
N VAL A 4 -6.12 -16.02 6.36
CA VAL A 4 -6.54 -15.20 5.23
C VAL A 4 -5.56 -14.03 5.10
N PHE A 5 -4.85 -14.00 3.97
CA PHE A 5 -3.99 -12.88 3.62
C PHE A 5 -4.73 -11.96 2.68
N LYS A 6 -4.75 -10.67 3.01
CA LYS A 6 -5.37 -9.64 2.19
C LYS A 6 -4.28 -8.89 1.43
N TYR A 7 -4.46 -8.76 0.14
CA TYR A 7 -3.53 -8.07 -0.74
C TYR A 7 -4.20 -6.91 -1.44
N LEU A 8 -3.45 -5.83 -1.61
CA LEU A 8 -3.89 -4.68 -2.38
C LEU A 8 -3.05 -4.56 -3.64
N HIS A 9 -3.71 -4.50 -4.80
CA HIS A 9 -3.08 -4.29 -6.09
C HIS A 9 -2.81 -2.80 -6.28
N LEU A 10 -1.54 -2.42 -6.38
CA LEU A 10 -1.09 -1.04 -6.55
C LEU A 10 -0.88 -0.64 -8.01
N GLY A 11 -1.07 -1.54 -8.92
CA GLY A 11 -0.88 -1.34 -10.37
C GLY A 11 0.09 -2.33 -10.96
N GLN A 12 0.00 -2.53 -12.29
CA GLN A 12 0.84 -3.50 -13.01
C GLN A 12 0.87 -4.84 -12.29
N ASP A 13 2.06 -5.37 -12.00
CA ASP A 13 2.23 -6.65 -11.32
C ASP A 13 2.48 -6.49 -9.81
N THR A 14 2.32 -5.29 -9.27
CA THR A 14 2.65 -5.00 -7.87
C THR A 14 1.46 -5.23 -6.96
N VAL A 15 1.63 -6.15 -6.04
CA VAL A 15 0.63 -6.51 -5.02
C VAL A 15 1.31 -6.48 -3.65
N ILE A 16 0.68 -5.79 -2.69
CA ILE A 16 1.23 -5.63 -1.34
C ILE A 16 0.24 -6.19 -0.32
N LYS A 17 0.76 -6.85 0.71
CA LYS A 17 -0.08 -7.26 1.85
C LYS A 17 -0.65 -6.04 2.53
N MET A 18 -1.95 -6.03 2.78
CA MET A 18 -2.63 -4.89 3.38
C MET A 18 -2.11 -4.55 4.78
N ASP A 19 -1.72 -5.53 5.56
CA ASP A 19 -1.17 -5.29 6.89
C ASP A 19 0.24 -4.67 6.88
N GLU A 20 0.90 -4.67 5.74
CA GLU A 20 2.20 -4.02 5.55
C GLU A 20 2.06 -2.55 5.11
N ILE A 21 0.88 -2.11 4.73
CA ILE A 21 0.64 -0.74 4.29
C ILE A 21 0.52 0.17 5.51
N ILE A 22 1.44 1.13 5.62
CA ILE A 22 1.45 2.13 6.69
C ILE A 22 0.53 3.30 6.31
N GLY A 23 0.57 3.73 5.05
CA GLY A 23 -0.24 4.83 4.59
C GLY A 23 -0.28 4.95 3.07
N ILE A 24 -1.38 5.51 2.59
CA ILE A 24 -1.61 5.83 1.18
C ILE A 24 -1.79 7.34 1.09
N PHE A 25 -0.97 8.01 0.29
CA PHE A 25 -0.92 9.46 0.23
C PHE A 25 -1.11 9.96 -1.20
N ASP A 26 -1.93 11.01 -1.35
CA ASP A 26 -2.08 11.71 -2.60
C ASP A 26 -0.86 12.56 -2.90
N MET A 27 -0.32 12.45 -4.11
CA MET A 27 0.82 13.26 -4.52
C MET A 27 0.44 14.71 -4.80
N GLU A 28 -0.82 14.98 -5.08
CA GLU A 28 -1.33 16.33 -5.38
C GLU A 28 -1.73 17.11 -4.14
N THR A 29 -1.72 16.49 -2.96
CA THR A 29 -2.16 17.16 -1.74
C THR A 29 -1.06 18.07 -1.20
N SER A 30 -1.35 19.36 -1.09
CA SER A 30 -0.43 20.35 -0.53
C SER A 30 -0.25 20.25 0.98
N THR A 31 -0.98 19.35 1.64
CA THR A 31 -1.03 19.22 3.10
C THR A 31 -0.26 18.01 3.65
N ILE A 32 0.67 17.48 2.88
CA ILE A 32 1.55 16.40 3.36
C ILE A 32 2.36 16.90 4.56
N SER A 33 2.28 16.20 5.68
CA SER A 33 3.01 16.59 6.88
C SER A 33 4.52 16.56 6.65
N LYS A 34 5.23 17.36 7.45
CA LYS A 34 6.70 17.36 7.40
C LYS A 34 7.27 15.96 7.66
N ILE A 35 6.67 15.22 8.59
CA ILE A 35 7.12 13.87 8.95
C ILE A 35 7.00 12.95 7.73
N THR A 36 5.89 13.01 7.01
CA THR A 36 5.69 12.21 5.81
C THR A 36 6.68 12.58 4.70
N ARG A 37 6.92 13.87 4.49
CA ARG A 37 7.91 14.35 3.51
C ARG A 37 9.32 13.89 3.87
N ASP A 38 9.67 13.92 5.15
CA ASP A 38 10.97 13.46 5.61
C ASP A 38 11.15 11.95 5.40
N CYS A 39 10.10 11.17 5.67
CA CYS A 39 10.10 9.73 5.39
C CYS A 39 10.30 9.43 3.91
N LEU A 40 9.62 10.18 3.02
CA LEU A 40 9.75 10.03 1.58
C LEU A 40 11.17 10.38 1.11
N ALA A 41 11.72 11.48 1.62
CA ALA A 41 13.08 11.90 1.29
C ALA A 41 14.12 10.87 1.74
N GLN A 42 13.95 10.28 2.92
CA GLN A 42 14.80 9.21 3.41
C GLN A 42 14.72 7.96 2.55
N ALA A 43 13.51 7.58 2.11
CA ALA A 43 13.31 6.46 1.22
C ALA A 43 14.01 6.68 -0.13
N GLU A 44 13.92 7.87 -0.69
CA GLU A 44 14.62 8.24 -1.93
C GLU A 44 16.14 8.12 -1.78
N LYS A 45 16.71 8.64 -0.70
CA LYS A 45 18.13 8.52 -0.41
C LYS A 45 18.60 7.08 -0.25
N ALA A 46 17.77 6.24 0.33
CA ALA A 46 18.08 4.82 0.54
C ALA A 46 17.75 3.96 -0.69
N GLU A 47 17.33 4.55 -1.81
CA GLU A 47 16.90 3.85 -3.01
C GLU A 47 15.77 2.84 -2.77
N GLN A 48 14.86 3.20 -1.87
CA GLN A 48 13.73 2.35 -1.46
C GLN A 48 12.40 2.85 -2.02
N VAL A 49 12.45 3.46 -3.18
CA VAL A 49 11.26 3.91 -3.92
C VAL A 49 11.10 3.02 -5.15
N VAL A 50 9.92 2.42 -5.27
CA VAL A 50 9.56 1.58 -6.40
C VAL A 50 8.50 2.30 -7.22
N ASN A 51 8.80 2.59 -8.49
CA ASN A 51 7.82 3.09 -9.45
C ASN A 51 7.06 1.90 -10.03
N VAL A 52 5.79 1.79 -9.68
CA VAL A 52 4.94 0.67 -10.10
C VAL A 52 4.58 0.75 -11.58
N SER A 53 4.48 1.97 -12.13
CA SER A 53 4.07 2.21 -13.50
C SER A 53 4.83 3.39 -14.09
N ILE A 54 4.94 3.42 -15.44
CA ILE A 54 5.48 4.57 -16.18
C ILE A 54 4.42 5.67 -16.35
N GLU A 55 3.17 5.40 -16.01
CA GLU A 55 2.10 6.38 -16.10
C GLU A 55 2.27 7.48 -15.04
N LEU A 56 1.55 8.59 -15.22
CA LEU A 56 1.63 9.72 -14.31
C LEU A 56 1.32 9.31 -12.86
N PRO A 57 2.24 9.54 -11.94
CA PRO A 57 2.03 9.16 -10.54
C PRO A 57 0.88 9.93 -9.90
N LYS A 58 0.07 9.25 -9.11
CA LYS A 58 -1.05 9.84 -8.36
C LYS A 58 -0.91 9.65 -6.86
N THR A 59 -0.33 8.54 -6.43
CA THR A 59 -0.18 8.23 -5.01
C THR A 59 1.21 7.70 -4.71
N PHE A 60 1.64 7.93 -3.47
CA PHE A 60 2.74 7.16 -2.90
C PHE A 60 2.23 6.36 -1.71
N ASN A 61 2.72 5.13 -1.61
CA ASN A 61 2.24 4.14 -0.66
C ASN A 61 3.42 3.71 0.21
N LEU A 62 3.39 4.11 1.48
CA LEU A 62 4.42 3.77 2.44
C LEU A 62 4.12 2.40 3.02
N CYS A 63 5.05 1.47 2.86
CA CYS A 63 4.88 0.11 3.30
C CYS A 63 6.01 -0.33 4.21
N ARG A 64 5.69 -1.17 5.17
CA ARG A 64 6.69 -1.89 5.97
C ARG A 64 7.40 -2.89 5.06
N ASP A 65 8.71 -2.93 5.14
CA ASP A 65 9.52 -3.87 4.37
C ASP A 65 10.72 -4.32 5.22
N THR A 66 10.64 -5.51 5.75
CA THR A 66 11.70 -6.07 6.60
C THR A 66 12.99 -6.34 5.85
N LYS A 67 12.92 -6.39 4.52
CA LYS A 67 14.09 -6.63 3.65
C LYS A 67 14.86 -5.37 3.33
N SER A 68 14.25 -4.19 3.54
CA SER A 68 14.92 -2.92 3.27
C SER A 68 15.73 -2.46 4.48
N LYS A 69 16.76 -1.63 4.25
CA LYS A 69 17.62 -1.12 5.33
C LYS A 69 16.86 -0.26 6.32
N SER A 70 15.91 0.54 5.86
CA SER A 70 15.09 1.41 6.71
C SER A 70 13.88 0.70 7.32
N GLY A 71 13.59 -0.54 6.90
CA GLY A 71 12.38 -1.26 7.27
C GLY A 71 11.14 -0.80 6.52
N LYS A 72 11.30 0.06 5.50
CA LYS A 72 10.19 0.64 4.74
C LYS A 72 10.52 0.70 3.26
N THR A 73 9.49 0.64 2.43
CA THR A 73 9.57 0.87 0.98
C THR A 73 8.40 1.74 0.57
N VAL A 74 8.65 2.66 -0.35
CA VAL A 74 7.63 3.54 -0.91
C VAL A 74 7.32 3.08 -2.33
N TYR A 75 6.06 2.82 -2.60
CA TYR A 75 5.57 2.46 -3.94
C TYR A 75 4.85 3.66 -4.55
N ILE A 76 5.32 4.11 -5.69
CA ILE A 76 4.70 5.18 -6.46
C ILE A 76 3.71 4.55 -7.44
N SER A 77 2.43 4.88 -7.31
CA SER A 77 1.36 4.29 -8.10
C SER A 77 0.65 5.35 -8.96
N HIS A 78 0.19 4.92 -10.13
CA HIS A 78 -0.67 5.72 -11.00
C HIS A 78 -2.14 5.62 -10.62
N ILE A 79 -2.48 4.81 -9.63
CA ILE A 79 -3.85 4.62 -9.17
C ILE A 79 -4.15 5.66 -8.09
N SER A 80 -5.32 6.30 -8.18
CA SER A 80 -5.74 7.31 -7.21
C SER A 80 -5.96 6.72 -5.82
N SER A 81 -5.82 7.57 -4.80
CA SER A 81 -6.07 7.18 -3.42
C SER A 81 -7.51 6.72 -3.21
N SER A 82 -8.46 7.35 -3.88
CA SER A 82 -9.88 6.96 -3.79
C SER A 82 -10.12 5.56 -4.34
N THR A 83 -9.48 5.21 -5.44
CA THR A 83 -9.60 3.87 -6.02
C THR A 83 -8.95 2.83 -5.11
N LEU A 84 -7.75 3.11 -4.59
CA LEU A 84 -7.07 2.20 -3.67
C LEU A 84 -7.88 1.99 -2.39
N LEU A 85 -8.48 3.06 -1.88
CA LEU A 85 -9.33 2.99 -0.69
C LEU A 85 -10.57 2.12 -0.94
N LYS A 86 -11.22 2.26 -2.10
CA LYS A 86 -12.35 1.41 -2.49
C LYS A 86 -11.94 -0.05 -2.57
N ARG A 87 -10.79 -0.34 -3.17
CA ARG A 87 -10.26 -1.71 -3.25
C ARG A 87 -10.00 -2.30 -1.87
N SER A 88 -9.44 -1.51 -0.95
CA SER A 88 -9.16 -1.96 0.40
C SER A 88 -10.45 -2.24 1.19
N ARG A 89 -11.46 -1.39 1.05
CA ARG A 89 -12.78 -1.60 1.68
C ARG A 89 -13.48 -2.83 1.13
N PHE A 90 -13.38 -3.07 -0.18
CA PHE A 90 -13.96 -4.25 -0.80
C PHE A 90 -13.35 -5.52 -0.21
N ILE A 91 -12.04 -5.56 -0.06
CA ILE A 91 -11.33 -6.70 0.53
C ILE A 91 -11.74 -6.90 1.99
N GLU A 92 -11.85 -5.83 2.78
CA GLU A 92 -12.32 -5.90 4.16
C GLU A 92 -13.73 -6.42 4.25
N ASN A 93 -14.63 -5.96 3.38
CA ASN A 93 -16.01 -6.42 3.34
C ASN A 93 -16.11 -7.90 3.01
N ILE A 94 -15.33 -8.40 2.07
CA ILE A 94 -15.25 -9.82 1.76
C ILE A 94 -14.78 -10.62 2.98
N SER A 95 -13.78 -10.11 3.70
CA SER A 95 -13.26 -10.77 4.89
C SER A 95 -14.25 -10.79 6.05
N ASN A 96 -15.13 -9.80 6.10
CA ASN A 96 -16.17 -9.66 7.12
C ASN A 96 -17.45 -10.40 6.74
N VAL A 97 -17.55 -10.91 5.51
CA VAL A 97 -18.59 -11.87 5.18
C VAL A 97 -18.40 -13.07 6.09
N ASN A 98 -19.48 -13.48 6.74
CA ASN A 98 -19.47 -14.48 7.77
C ASN A 98 -19.11 -15.86 7.23
N ILE A 99 -17.82 -16.07 7.03
CA ILE A 99 -17.27 -17.37 6.63
C ILE A 99 -17.04 -18.14 7.92
N SER A 100 -17.84 -19.17 8.15
CA SER A 100 -17.68 -20.00 9.33
C SER A 100 -16.41 -20.83 9.24
N GLN A 101 -15.91 -21.29 10.38
CA GLN A 101 -14.76 -22.19 10.42
C GLN A 101 -15.02 -23.47 9.59
N GLU A 102 -16.27 -23.90 9.53
CA GLU A 102 -16.68 -25.06 8.75
C GLU A 102 -16.48 -24.86 7.25
N ASP A 103 -16.66 -23.65 6.76
CA ASP A 103 -16.46 -23.30 5.35
C ASP A 103 -14.98 -23.22 4.97
N LEU A 104 -14.11 -23.01 5.94
CA LEU A 104 -12.67 -22.84 5.75
C LEU A 104 -11.88 -24.14 5.93
N ASP A 105 -12.43 -25.06 6.67
CA ASP A 105 -11.85 -26.37 6.90
C ASP A 105 -12.32 -27.36 5.82
#